data_3fe65e124b9715d8bebf465e9c4928d1
#
_entry.id   3fe65e124b9715d8bebf465e9c4928d1
#
_cell.length_a   1.000
_cell.length_b   1.000
_cell.length_c   1.000
_cell.angle_alpha   90.00
_cell.angle_beta   90.00
_cell.angle_gamma   90.00
#
_symmetry.space_group_name_H-M   'P 1'
#
loop_
_entity.id
_entity.type
_entity.pdbx_description
1 polymer ?
#
loop_
_entity_poly.entity_id
_entity_poly.type
_entity_poly.pdbx_seq_one_letter_code
_entity_poly.pdbx_strand_id
1 'polypeptide(L)'
;MSVDAVQKTNLNISVPSEIFLVLRESENQFASHMKRLTALNLFQNHKLSIGQSAELAEMTEEDFIHFCGENDVSIFEYLDEAALREELANA
;
A
#
# COMPACT_ATOMS: atom_id res chain seq x y z
N MET A 1 17.18 1.26 16.96
CA MET A 1 16.81 1.57 16.51
C MET A 1 15.82 1.57 16.24
N SER A 2 15.61 2.05 15.94
CA SER A 2 14.66 2.18 15.88
C SER A 2 13.91 2.00 14.96
N VAL A 3 13.66 1.10 14.86
CA VAL A 3 12.71 0.74 14.12
C VAL A 3 11.53 1.45 14.25
N ASP A 4 11.38 2.10 15.21
CA ASP A 4 10.17 2.74 15.43
C ASP A 4 10.18 4.14 15.00
N ALA A 5 10.94 4.42 14.00
CA ALA A 5 10.97 5.71 13.40
C ALA A 5 9.61 6.10 12.87
N VAL A 6 8.82 5.11 12.48
CA VAL A 6 7.49 5.37 11.96
C VAL A 6 6.46 5.27 13.07
N GLN A 7 5.82 6.39 13.36
CA GLN A 7 4.73 6.38 14.32
C GLN A 7 3.47 5.91 13.62
N LYS A 8 2.71 5.09 14.31
CA LYS A 8 1.48 4.55 13.76
C LYS A 8 0.28 5.13 14.46
N THR A 9 -0.75 5.43 13.70
CA THR A 9 -2.01 5.90 14.23
C THR A 9 -3.01 4.78 14.10
N ASN A 10 -3.71 4.45 15.16
CA ASN A 10 -4.71 3.41 15.11
C ASN A 10 -6.05 3.99 14.68
N LEU A 11 -6.68 3.34 13.73
CA LEU A 11 -7.99 3.73 13.26
C LEU A 11 -9.01 2.71 13.73
N ASN A 12 -10.19 3.20 14.09
CA ASN A 12 -11.27 2.33 14.49
C ASN A 12 -12.37 2.48 13.44
N ILE A 13 -12.59 1.43 12.69
CA ILE A 13 -13.53 1.44 11.56
C ILE A 13 -14.57 0.36 11.78
N SER A 14 -15.85 0.74 11.59
CA SER A 14 -16.94 -0.22 11.72
C SER A 14 -17.25 -0.83 10.36
N VAL A 15 -17.36 -2.16 10.34
CA VAL A 15 -17.67 -2.89 9.11
C VAL A 15 -18.84 -3.82 9.43
N PRO A 16 -19.85 -3.92 8.53
CA PRO A 16 -20.96 -4.84 8.78
C PRO A 16 -20.43 -6.26 8.99
N SER A 17 -20.90 -6.90 10.04
CA SER A 17 -20.40 -8.23 10.40
C SER A 17 -20.59 -9.27 9.32
N GLU A 18 -21.65 -9.17 8.53
CA GLU A 18 -21.91 -10.16 7.49
C GLU A 18 -20.84 -10.18 6.39
N ILE A 19 -20.12 -9.05 6.23
CA ILE A 19 -19.06 -8.97 5.23
C ILE A 19 -18.00 -10.03 5.50
N PHE A 20 -17.67 -10.24 6.79
CA PHE A 20 -16.66 -11.23 7.16
C PHE A 20 -17.13 -12.65 6.85
N LEU A 21 -18.43 -12.89 7.00
CA LEU A 21 -19.00 -14.21 6.69
C LEU A 21 -19.00 -14.46 5.18
N VAL A 22 -19.37 -13.46 4.41
CA VAL A 22 -19.42 -13.57 2.97
C VAL A 22 -18.03 -13.80 2.40
N LEU A 23 -17.06 -13.03 2.88
CA LEU A 23 -15.69 -13.12 2.39
C LEU A 23 -14.90 -14.27 3.02
N ARG A 24 -15.40 -14.80 4.14
CA ARG A 24 -14.69 -15.81 4.92
C ARG A 24 -13.31 -15.33 5.32
N GLU A 25 -13.25 -14.06 5.74
CA GLU A 25 -12.00 -13.46 6.21
C GLU A 25 -12.11 -13.08 7.68
N SER A 26 -10.98 -13.17 8.37
CA SER A 26 -10.90 -12.66 9.73
C SER A 26 -10.78 -11.14 9.68
N GLU A 27 -10.93 -10.51 10.83
CA GLU A 27 -10.77 -9.05 10.91
C GLU A 27 -9.38 -8.62 10.48
N ASN A 28 -8.37 -9.39 10.87
CA ASN A 28 -6.99 -9.07 10.50
C ASN A 28 -6.75 -9.24 9.00
N GLN A 29 -7.32 -10.27 8.40
CA GLN A 29 -7.22 -10.48 6.96
C GLN A 29 -7.88 -9.35 6.21
N PHE A 30 -9.05 -8.95 6.67
CA PHE A 30 -9.79 -7.86 6.04
C PHE A 30 -9.04 -6.54 6.18
N ALA A 31 -8.47 -6.29 7.36
CA ALA A 31 -7.69 -5.07 7.58
C ALA A 31 -6.49 -5.01 6.63
N SER A 32 -5.80 -6.13 6.45
CA SER A 32 -4.67 -6.19 5.51
C SER A 32 -5.13 -5.94 4.09
N HIS A 33 -6.27 -6.51 3.72
CA HIS A 33 -6.84 -6.34 2.40
C HIS A 33 -7.18 -4.87 2.13
N MET A 34 -7.79 -4.22 3.12
CA MET A 34 -8.11 -2.80 3.01
C MET A 34 -6.87 -1.95 2.82
N LYS A 35 -5.83 -2.23 3.60
CA LYS A 35 -4.58 -1.47 3.50
C LYS A 35 -3.94 -1.62 2.13
N ARG A 36 -3.92 -2.83 1.61
CA ARG A 36 -3.32 -3.10 0.30
C ARG A 36 -4.06 -2.39 -0.82
N LEU A 37 -5.37 -2.47 -0.80
CA LEU A 37 -6.17 -1.83 -1.84
C LEU A 37 -6.12 -0.32 -1.75
N THR A 38 -6.09 0.21 -0.53
CA THR A 38 -5.97 1.65 -0.34
C THR A 38 -4.60 2.13 -0.82
N ALA A 39 -3.55 1.39 -0.47
CA ALA A 39 -2.21 1.72 -0.91
C ALA A 39 -2.12 1.72 -2.44
N LEU A 40 -2.71 0.70 -3.06
CA LEU A 40 -2.72 0.60 -4.51
C LEU A 40 -3.41 1.80 -5.14
N ASN A 41 -4.57 2.15 -4.62
CA ASN A 41 -5.34 3.28 -5.14
C ASN A 41 -4.57 4.60 -5.00
N LEU A 42 -4.00 4.82 -3.81
CA LEU A 42 -3.28 6.07 -3.56
C LEU A 42 -1.98 6.16 -4.37
N PHE A 43 -1.33 5.02 -4.58
CA PHE A 43 -0.15 4.97 -5.44
C PHE A 43 -0.54 5.28 -6.89
N GLN A 44 -1.62 4.66 -7.36
CA GLN A 44 -2.13 4.86 -8.71
C GLN A 44 -2.46 6.33 -8.98
N ASN A 45 -2.96 7.01 -7.97
CA ASN A 45 -3.38 8.40 -8.10
C ASN A 45 -2.28 9.39 -7.70
N HIS A 46 -1.05 8.91 -7.61
CA HIS A 46 0.11 9.75 -7.29
C HIS A 46 0.02 10.45 -5.94
N LYS A 47 -0.71 9.86 -4.99
CA LYS A 47 -0.84 10.43 -3.65
C LYS A 47 0.25 9.94 -2.72
N LEU A 48 0.74 8.73 -2.95
CA LEU A 48 1.81 8.13 -2.16
C LEU A 48 2.92 7.64 -3.07
N SER A 49 4.15 7.68 -2.57
CA SER A 49 5.28 7.09 -3.28
C SER A 49 5.19 5.57 -3.17
N ILE A 50 6.02 4.86 -3.93
CA ILE A 50 6.03 3.40 -3.86
C ILE A 50 6.45 2.93 -2.47
N GLY A 51 7.42 3.60 -1.86
CA GLY A 51 7.85 3.25 -0.51
C GLY A 51 6.75 3.45 0.52
N GLN A 52 6.05 4.58 0.44
CA GLN A 52 4.95 4.88 1.35
C GLN A 52 3.80 3.90 1.14
N SER A 53 3.52 3.56 -0.10
CA SER A 53 2.44 2.62 -0.42
C SER A 53 2.75 1.22 0.09
N ALA A 54 3.98 0.77 -0.10
CA ALA A 54 4.42 -0.53 0.39
C ALA A 54 4.32 -0.57 1.92
N GLU A 55 4.72 0.51 2.58
CA GLU A 55 4.66 0.59 4.02
C GLU A 55 3.21 0.53 4.52
N LEU A 56 2.31 1.25 3.88
CA LEU A 56 0.89 1.20 4.23
C LEU A 56 0.34 -0.21 4.04
N ALA A 57 0.74 -0.88 2.97
CA ALA A 57 0.29 -2.23 2.66
C ALA A 57 0.99 -3.30 3.51
N GLU A 58 1.98 -2.90 4.29
CA GLU A 58 2.79 -3.80 5.11
C GLU A 58 3.50 -4.85 4.24
N MET A 59 4.04 -4.37 3.14
CA MET A 59 4.78 -5.18 2.18
C MET A 59 6.14 -4.57 1.92
N THR A 60 7.06 -5.38 1.40
CA THR A 60 8.29 -4.82 0.86
C THR A 60 7.93 -4.11 -0.44
N GLU A 61 8.79 -3.24 -0.91
CA GLU A 61 8.55 -2.57 -2.19
C GLU A 61 8.45 -3.58 -3.33
N GLU A 62 9.28 -4.61 -3.28
CA GLU A 62 9.25 -5.66 -4.28
C GLU A 62 7.91 -6.38 -4.31
N ASP A 63 7.41 -6.76 -3.13
CA ASP A 63 6.11 -7.41 -3.02
C ASP A 63 4.99 -6.49 -3.49
N PHE A 64 5.09 -5.20 -3.17
CA PHE A 64 4.09 -4.25 -3.60
C PHE A 64 4.07 -4.09 -5.12
N ILE A 65 5.26 -4.14 -5.74
CA ILE A 65 5.36 -4.09 -7.21
C ILE A 65 4.63 -5.29 -7.82
N HIS A 66 4.82 -6.48 -7.26
CA HIS A 66 4.11 -7.66 -7.71
C HIS A 66 2.61 -7.52 -7.54
N PHE A 67 2.21 -6.96 -6.41
CA PHE A 67 0.79 -6.74 -6.13
C PHE A 67 0.18 -5.79 -7.17
N CYS A 68 0.91 -4.74 -7.53
CA CYS A 68 0.46 -3.83 -8.58
C CYS A 68 0.25 -4.58 -9.89
N GLY A 69 1.20 -5.43 -10.25
CA GLY A 69 1.10 -6.23 -11.48
C GLY A 69 -0.11 -7.14 -11.48
N GLU A 70 -0.40 -7.76 -10.35
CA GLU A 70 -1.56 -8.63 -10.21
C GLU A 70 -2.88 -7.89 -10.37
N ASN A 71 -2.85 -6.59 -10.12
CA ASN A 71 -4.04 -5.75 -10.21
C ASN A 71 -4.03 -4.86 -11.45
N ASP A 72 -3.26 -5.27 -12.45
CA ASP A 72 -3.17 -4.55 -13.73
C ASP A 72 -2.73 -3.10 -13.62
N VAL A 73 -1.94 -2.79 -12.62
CA VAL A 73 -1.37 -1.45 -12.48
C VAL A 73 0.05 -1.52 -12.98
N SER A 74 0.31 -0.86 -14.10
CA SER A 74 1.65 -0.81 -14.67
C SER A 74 2.47 0.19 -13.89
N ILE A 75 3.44 -0.29 -13.15
CA ILE A 75 4.24 0.61 -12.36
C ILE A 75 5.30 1.31 -13.18
N PHE A 76 5.54 0.85 -14.40
CA PHE A 76 6.56 1.46 -15.23
C PHE A 76 6.26 2.93 -15.52
N GLU A 77 5.00 3.27 -15.70
CA GLU A 77 4.61 4.66 -15.90
C GLU A 77 4.92 5.50 -14.68
N TYR A 78 4.71 4.92 -13.51
CA TYR A 78 4.89 5.65 -12.26
C TYR A 78 6.35 5.70 -11.85
N LEU A 79 7.09 4.63 -12.10
CA LEU A 79 8.50 4.58 -11.77
C LEU A 79 9.32 5.52 -12.62
N ASP A 80 8.99 5.66 -13.89
CA ASP A 80 9.74 6.54 -14.77
C ASP A 80 9.77 7.97 -14.23
N GLU A 81 8.65 8.46 -13.78
CA GLU A 81 8.60 9.80 -13.22
C GLU A 81 9.15 9.85 -11.82
N ALA A 82 8.70 8.95 -10.96
CA ALA A 82 9.09 8.96 -9.57
C ALA A 82 10.58 8.67 -9.38
N ALA A 83 11.09 7.67 -10.08
CA ALA A 83 12.49 7.30 -9.99
C ALA A 83 13.38 8.43 -10.49
N LEU A 84 12.96 9.05 -11.58
CA LEU A 84 13.72 10.15 -12.14
C LEU A 84 13.75 11.33 -11.19
N ARG A 85 12.63 11.63 -10.57
CA ARG A 85 12.57 12.72 -9.60
C ARG A 85 13.43 12.43 -8.39
N GLU A 86 13.42 11.20 -7.91
CA GLU A 86 14.23 10.81 -6.79
C GLU A 86 15.72 10.91 -7.12
N GLU A 87 16.10 10.47 -8.30
CA GLU A 87 17.47 10.57 -8.72
C GLU A 87 17.93 12.03 -8.78
N LEU A 88 17.08 12.87 -9.33
CA LEU A 88 17.39 14.30 -9.40
C LEU A 88 17.47 14.94 -8.04
N ALA A 89 16.59 14.51 -7.12
CA ALA A 89 16.58 15.04 -5.78
C ALA A 89 17.77 14.59 -4.97
N ASN A 90 18.26 13.39 -5.26
CA ASN A 90 19.38 12.81 -4.52
C ASN A 90 20.73 13.03 -5.20
N ALA A 91 20.71 13.62 -6.33
CA ALA A 91 21.97 13.91 -7.06
C ALA A 91 22.66 15.21 -6.55
#